data_444a23bccf9b587fe07d20fdd5630a1d
#
_entry.id   444a23bccf9b587fe07d20fdd5630a1d
#
_cell.length_a   1.000
_cell.length_b   1.000
_cell.length_c   1.000
_cell.angle_alpha   90.00
_cell.angle_beta   90.00
_cell.angle_gamma   90.00
#
_symmetry.space_group_name_H-M   'P 1'
#
loop_
_entity.id
_entity.type
_entity.pdbx_description
1 polymer ?
#
loop_
_entity_poly.entity_id
_entity_poly.type
_entity_poly.pdbx_seq_one_letter_code
_entity_poly.pdbx_strand_id
1 'polypeptide(L)'
;LFTIKSAVTETYILKPVTEGFERKKFIYSVHNYLNNRGFLNTDRIILTKSNELTVNINDKMYICNKVVSGRQASVDNLQDAKTAARLLACMHNSGDGFTTERAATLNKTVVCESEINYVKNDLGQLQELFEHRCKELTRFNKLAARGKGVFDYEYMSIADKYCNKAKELCHALKESKYEEISENYRKTGAVCHKDFAFHNVILSDSYKSGIINFDQASIDLPLFDLTNLIKRRMKKCGWHVSEAYEILEEYSRLRELSKYEIEI
;
A
#
# COMPACT_ATOMS: atom_id res chain seq x y z
N LEU A 1 12.03 -18.68 8.16
CA LEU A 1 10.85 -18.97 7.34
C LEU A 1 10.65 -20.48 7.27
N PHE A 2 9.49 -20.99 7.66
CA PHE A 2 9.15 -22.41 7.55
C PHE A 2 7.95 -22.57 6.62
N THR A 3 8.05 -23.46 5.64
CA THR A 3 6.95 -23.76 4.73
C THR A 3 6.19 -24.98 5.25
N ILE A 4 4.86 -24.88 5.35
CA ILE A 4 3.96 -25.95 5.75
C ILE A 4 3.09 -26.28 4.54
N LYS A 5 3.08 -27.55 4.12
CA LYS A 5 2.16 -28.05 3.08
C LYS A 5 1.01 -28.76 3.76
N SER A 6 -0.21 -28.38 3.43
CA SER A 6 -1.43 -29.09 3.84
C SER A 6 -1.62 -30.34 2.97
N ALA A 7 -2.35 -31.33 3.50
CA ALA A 7 -2.80 -32.49 2.71
C ALA A 7 -3.74 -32.09 1.54
N VAL A 8 -4.32 -30.89 1.60
CA VAL A 8 -5.14 -30.29 0.53
C VAL A 8 -4.30 -29.19 -0.12
N THR A 9 -3.55 -29.45 -1.14
CA THR A 9 -2.86 -28.58 -2.12
C THR A 9 -2.52 -27.10 -1.73
N GLU A 10 -2.89 -26.62 -0.55
CA GLU A 10 -2.60 -25.26 -0.06
C GLU A 10 -1.25 -25.23 0.66
N THR A 11 -0.50 -24.19 0.39
CA THR A 11 0.80 -23.94 1.02
C THR A 11 0.67 -22.77 1.99
N TYR A 12 1.30 -22.91 3.14
CA TYR A 12 1.35 -21.88 4.17
C TYR A 12 2.79 -21.60 4.56
N ILE A 13 3.02 -20.41 5.11
CA ILE A 13 4.34 -19.99 5.56
C ILE A 13 4.24 -19.43 6.97
N LEU A 14 5.12 -19.89 7.85
CA LEU A 14 5.32 -19.29 9.18
C LEU A 14 6.34 -18.17 9.08
N LYS A 15 5.91 -16.96 9.44
CA LYS A 15 6.76 -15.76 9.50
C LYS A 15 6.96 -15.36 10.98
N PRO A 16 8.19 -15.02 11.42
CA PRO A 16 8.37 -14.46 12.75
C PRO A 16 7.66 -13.10 12.83
N VAL A 17 7.09 -12.79 13.97
CA VAL A 17 6.51 -11.48 14.26
C VAL A 17 7.65 -10.55 14.66
N THR A 18 8.02 -9.65 13.78
CA THR A 18 9.07 -8.64 13.98
C THR A 18 8.51 -7.26 14.31
N GLU A 19 7.24 -7.03 13.99
CA GLU A 19 6.50 -5.79 14.25
C GLU A 19 5.51 -6.00 15.40
N GLY A 20 4.99 -4.88 15.93
CA GLY A 20 4.03 -4.92 17.03
C GLY A 20 2.80 -5.78 16.72
N PHE A 21 2.34 -6.52 17.71
CA PHE A 21 1.19 -7.42 17.65
C PHE A 21 -0.09 -6.71 17.17
N GLU A 22 -0.32 -5.48 17.63
CA GLU A 22 -1.47 -4.65 17.24
C GLU A 22 -1.49 -4.36 15.74
N ARG A 23 -0.31 -4.20 15.12
CA ARG A 23 -0.19 -4.05 13.67
C ARG A 23 -0.70 -5.29 12.93
N LYS A 24 -0.36 -6.48 13.42
CA LYS A 24 -0.79 -7.75 12.82
C LYS A 24 -2.30 -7.98 12.97
N LYS A 25 -2.91 -7.53 14.06
CA LYS A 25 -4.37 -7.51 14.20
C LYS A 25 -5.04 -6.63 13.14
N PHE A 26 -4.52 -5.42 12.95
CA PHE A 26 -5.03 -4.52 11.91
C PHE A 26 -4.92 -5.15 10.51
N ILE A 27 -3.77 -5.75 10.17
CA ILE A 27 -3.58 -6.45 8.89
C ILE A 27 -4.57 -7.62 8.75
N TYR A 28 -4.78 -8.37 9.81
CA TYR A 28 -5.78 -9.44 9.83
C TYR A 28 -7.19 -8.91 9.54
N SER A 29 -7.59 -7.76 10.11
CA SER A 29 -8.90 -7.16 9.83
C SER A 29 -9.02 -6.71 8.37
N VAL A 30 -7.95 -6.16 7.78
CA VAL A 30 -7.89 -5.80 6.35
C VAL A 30 -8.10 -7.05 5.49
N HIS A 31 -7.34 -8.12 5.73
CA HIS A 31 -7.48 -9.38 5.00
C HIS A 31 -8.90 -9.98 5.10
N ASN A 32 -9.48 -9.99 6.31
CA ASN A 32 -10.83 -10.47 6.53
C ASN A 32 -11.86 -9.64 5.78
N TYR A 33 -11.73 -8.32 5.83
CA TYR A 33 -12.66 -7.43 5.14
C TYR A 33 -12.62 -7.64 3.63
N LEU A 34 -11.43 -7.65 3.04
CA LEU A 34 -11.24 -7.90 1.61
C LEU A 34 -11.79 -9.28 1.20
N ASN A 35 -11.49 -10.31 1.98
CA ASN A 35 -11.95 -11.67 1.71
C ASN A 35 -13.49 -11.80 1.75
N ASN A 36 -14.15 -11.20 2.75
CA ASN A 36 -15.61 -11.21 2.89
C ASN A 36 -16.31 -10.43 1.75
N ARG A 37 -15.58 -9.58 1.03
CA ARG A 37 -16.06 -8.82 -0.12
C ARG A 37 -15.60 -9.39 -1.47
N GLY A 38 -15.08 -10.61 -1.47
CA GLY A 38 -14.75 -11.37 -2.68
C GLY A 38 -13.31 -11.22 -3.18
N PHE A 39 -12.44 -10.43 -2.53
CA PHE A 39 -11.03 -10.38 -2.87
C PHE A 39 -10.26 -11.47 -2.11
N LEU A 40 -10.18 -12.68 -2.68
CA LEU A 40 -9.76 -13.90 -1.99
C LEU A 40 -8.25 -14.17 -2.07
N ASN A 41 -7.55 -13.60 -3.06
CA ASN A 41 -6.17 -13.96 -3.38
C ASN A 41 -5.17 -13.00 -2.70
N THR A 42 -5.10 -13.13 -1.38
CA THR A 42 -4.11 -12.43 -0.54
C THR A 42 -3.31 -13.44 0.29
N ASP A 43 -2.15 -13.03 0.77
CA ASP A 43 -1.37 -13.79 1.75
C ASP A 43 -1.96 -13.68 3.17
N ARG A 44 -3.28 -13.88 3.28
CA ARG A 44 -4.02 -13.69 4.52
C ARG A 44 -3.43 -14.47 5.69
N ILE A 45 -3.55 -13.89 6.86
CA ILE A 45 -3.17 -14.54 8.11
C ILE A 45 -4.23 -15.61 8.46
N ILE A 46 -3.77 -16.79 8.84
CA ILE A 46 -4.59 -17.93 9.25
C ILE A 46 -4.49 -18.04 10.77
N LEU A 47 -5.65 -18.05 11.43
CA LEU A 47 -5.71 -18.25 12.89
C LEU A 47 -5.36 -19.67 13.28
N THR A 48 -4.93 -19.85 14.53
CA THR A 48 -4.79 -21.15 15.16
C THR A 48 -6.17 -21.80 15.38
N LYS A 49 -6.21 -23.06 15.77
CA LYS A 49 -7.47 -23.77 16.13
C LYS A 49 -8.17 -23.13 17.32
N SER A 50 -7.44 -22.43 18.19
CA SER A 50 -7.94 -21.65 19.32
C SER A 50 -8.33 -20.21 18.96
N ASN A 51 -8.37 -19.87 17.66
CA ASN A 51 -8.64 -18.51 17.14
C ASN A 51 -7.61 -17.45 17.56
N GLU A 52 -6.38 -17.86 17.81
CA GLU A 52 -5.27 -16.94 18.10
C GLU A 52 -4.55 -16.54 16.83
N LEU A 53 -4.01 -15.31 16.80
CA LEU A 53 -3.31 -14.74 15.66
C LEU A 53 -1.89 -15.29 15.53
N THR A 54 -1.27 -15.67 16.63
CA THR A 54 0.13 -16.07 16.72
C THR A 54 0.28 -17.44 17.39
N VAL A 55 1.42 -18.07 17.16
CA VAL A 55 1.88 -19.25 17.85
C VAL A 55 3.29 -19.00 18.39
N ASN A 56 3.54 -19.44 19.65
CA ASN A 56 4.86 -19.39 20.25
C ASN A 56 5.61 -20.70 19.97
N ILE A 57 6.81 -20.57 19.38
CA ILE A 57 7.72 -21.70 19.13
C ILE A 57 9.11 -21.26 19.60
N ASN A 58 9.66 -21.95 20.60
CA ASN A 58 10.97 -21.65 21.17
C ASN A 58 11.15 -20.16 21.52
N ASP A 59 10.21 -19.63 22.33
CA ASP A 59 10.17 -18.24 22.81
C ASP A 59 10.09 -17.15 21.71
N LYS A 60 9.70 -17.55 20.49
CA LYS A 60 9.47 -16.63 19.38
C LYS A 60 8.04 -16.73 18.89
N MET A 61 7.43 -15.57 18.65
CA MET A 61 6.08 -15.49 18.06
C MET A 61 6.13 -15.62 16.56
N TYR A 62 5.23 -16.42 16.01
CA TYR A 62 5.04 -16.60 14.57
C TYR A 62 3.59 -16.37 14.18
N ILE A 63 3.38 -15.89 12.95
CA ILE A 63 2.09 -15.87 12.26
C ILE A 63 2.13 -16.85 11.10
N CYS A 64 0.98 -17.43 10.79
CA CYS A 64 0.79 -18.30 9.65
C CYS A 64 0.10 -17.54 8.51
N ASN A 65 0.75 -17.43 7.35
CA ASN A 65 0.17 -16.80 6.17
C ASN A 65 -0.11 -17.84 5.09
N LYS A 66 -1.22 -17.67 4.35
CA LYS A 66 -1.48 -18.42 3.12
C LYS A 66 -0.51 -17.98 2.03
N VAL A 67 0.01 -18.92 1.25
CA VAL A 67 0.85 -18.62 0.08
C VAL A 67 -0.05 -18.41 -1.14
N VAL A 68 0.16 -17.31 -1.84
CA VAL A 68 -0.44 -17.04 -3.16
C VAL A 68 0.52 -17.63 -4.21
N SER A 69 0.06 -18.64 -4.96
CA SER A 69 0.88 -19.33 -5.94
C SER A 69 0.89 -18.60 -7.28
N GLY A 70 2.06 -18.51 -7.90
CA GLY A 70 2.27 -17.84 -9.18
C GLY A 70 3.67 -17.25 -9.30
N ARG A 71 3.89 -16.45 -10.33
CA ARG A 71 5.12 -15.67 -10.49
C ARG A 71 4.90 -14.22 -10.04
N GLN A 72 5.94 -13.56 -9.61
CA GLN A 72 5.89 -12.12 -9.39
C GLN A 72 5.69 -11.37 -10.71
N ALA A 73 4.94 -10.28 -10.66
CA ALA A 73 4.82 -9.36 -11.79
C ALA A 73 6.18 -8.67 -12.06
N SER A 74 6.46 -8.41 -13.32
CA SER A 74 7.67 -7.71 -13.75
C SER A 74 7.37 -6.24 -14.05
N VAL A 75 8.17 -5.34 -13.48
CA VAL A 75 8.11 -3.91 -13.81
C VAL A 75 8.49 -3.64 -15.27
N ASP A 76 9.25 -4.53 -15.90
CA ASP A 76 9.69 -4.39 -17.29
C ASP A 76 8.62 -4.84 -18.30
N ASN A 77 7.53 -5.45 -17.85
CA ASN A 77 6.44 -5.93 -18.70
C ASN A 77 5.19 -5.06 -18.53
N LEU A 78 4.80 -4.35 -19.58
CA LEU A 78 3.61 -3.49 -19.58
C LEU A 78 2.32 -4.29 -19.34
N GLN A 79 2.21 -5.51 -19.85
CA GLN A 79 1.03 -6.35 -19.64
C GLN A 79 0.90 -6.77 -18.18
N ASP A 80 2.02 -6.99 -17.47
CA ASP A 80 2.01 -7.23 -16.03
C ASP A 80 1.54 -5.98 -15.27
N ALA A 81 1.97 -4.77 -15.69
CA ALA A 81 1.53 -3.52 -15.11
C ALA A 81 0.01 -3.30 -15.29
N LYS A 82 -0.51 -3.60 -16.48
CA LYS A 82 -1.95 -3.55 -16.78
C LYS A 82 -2.75 -4.54 -15.93
N THR A 83 -2.24 -5.75 -15.77
CA THR A 83 -2.87 -6.76 -14.90
C THR A 83 -2.81 -6.34 -13.43
N ALA A 84 -1.69 -5.76 -12.99
CA ALA A 84 -1.57 -5.21 -11.63
C ALA A 84 -2.58 -4.07 -11.39
N ALA A 85 -2.81 -3.20 -12.37
CA ALA A 85 -3.81 -2.13 -12.28
C ALA A 85 -5.24 -2.67 -12.10
N ARG A 86 -5.62 -3.70 -12.87
CA ARG A 86 -6.93 -4.38 -12.70
C ARG A 86 -7.07 -5.02 -11.31
N LEU A 87 -6.04 -5.73 -10.85
CA LEU A 87 -6.05 -6.34 -9.52
C LEU A 87 -6.15 -5.29 -8.41
N LEU A 88 -5.45 -4.17 -8.58
CA LEU A 88 -5.51 -3.04 -7.65
C LEU A 88 -6.91 -2.45 -7.58
N ALA A 89 -7.56 -2.21 -8.73
CA ALA A 89 -8.93 -1.73 -8.80
C ALA A 89 -9.92 -2.70 -8.09
N CYS A 90 -9.78 -4.02 -8.31
CA CYS A 90 -10.58 -5.03 -7.62
C CYS A 90 -10.35 -5.01 -6.10
N MET A 91 -9.09 -4.87 -5.66
CA MET A 91 -8.76 -4.74 -4.23
C MET A 91 -9.39 -3.49 -3.62
N HIS A 92 -9.27 -2.34 -4.28
CA HIS A 92 -9.86 -1.09 -3.81
C HIS A 92 -11.39 -1.14 -3.75
N ASN A 93 -12.06 -1.71 -4.76
CA ASN A 93 -13.52 -1.91 -4.73
C ASN A 93 -13.96 -2.82 -3.58
N SER A 94 -13.18 -3.87 -3.30
CA SER A 94 -13.43 -4.72 -2.14
C SER A 94 -13.08 -4.04 -0.82
N GLY A 95 -12.19 -3.07 -0.83
CA GLY A 95 -11.75 -2.27 0.32
C GLY A 95 -12.67 -1.10 0.67
N ASP A 96 -13.61 -0.74 -0.23
CA ASP A 96 -14.55 0.36 0.03
C ASP A 96 -15.39 0.07 1.27
N GLY A 97 -15.56 1.08 2.10
CA GLY A 97 -16.30 0.97 3.34
C GLY A 97 -15.49 0.45 4.54
N PHE A 98 -14.20 0.24 4.40
CA PHE A 98 -13.34 -0.15 5.53
C PHE A 98 -13.01 1.07 6.37
N THR A 99 -13.67 1.19 7.53
CA THR A 99 -13.45 2.26 8.51
C THR A 99 -12.72 1.74 9.75
N THR A 100 -12.31 2.66 10.60
CA THR A 100 -11.71 2.34 11.91
C THR A 100 -12.61 1.46 12.76
N GLU A 101 -13.92 1.76 12.79
CA GLU A 101 -14.92 1.02 13.56
C GLU A 101 -15.13 -0.40 13.02
N ARG A 102 -15.11 -0.56 11.69
CA ARG A 102 -15.18 -1.89 11.06
C ARG A 102 -13.95 -2.73 11.31
N ALA A 103 -12.76 -2.11 11.28
CA ALA A 103 -11.52 -2.78 11.67
C ALA A 103 -11.62 -3.34 13.09
N ALA A 104 -12.05 -2.52 14.03
CA ALA A 104 -12.26 -2.93 15.43
C ALA A 104 -13.27 -4.07 15.57
N THR A 105 -14.39 -4.01 14.83
CA THR A 105 -15.43 -5.05 14.87
C THR A 105 -14.94 -6.40 14.36
N LEU A 106 -14.20 -6.42 13.26
CA LEU A 106 -13.71 -7.67 12.64
C LEU A 106 -12.69 -8.42 13.52
N ASN A 107 -12.02 -7.71 14.40
CA ASN A 107 -11.05 -8.32 15.31
C ASN A 107 -11.65 -8.90 16.59
N LYS A 108 -12.92 -8.69 16.89
CA LYS A 108 -13.60 -9.30 18.04
C LYS A 108 -13.64 -10.83 17.98
N THR A 109 -13.46 -11.44 16.82
CA THR A 109 -13.41 -12.89 16.64
C THR A 109 -12.06 -13.51 16.98
N VAL A 110 -11.01 -12.69 17.09
CA VAL A 110 -9.67 -13.13 17.50
C VAL A 110 -9.62 -13.17 19.01
N VAL A 111 -9.28 -14.33 19.58
CA VAL A 111 -9.02 -14.45 21.02
C VAL A 111 -7.79 -13.62 21.36
N CYS A 112 -8.02 -12.50 22.02
CA CYS A 112 -6.97 -11.61 22.46
C CYS A 112 -7.43 -10.77 23.64
N GLU A 113 -6.57 -10.62 24.62
CA GLU A 113 -6.84 -9.90 25.87
C GLU A 113 -6.95 -8.38 25.72
N SER A 114 -6.58 -7.82 24.55
CA SER A 114 -6.60 -6.37 24.33
C SER A 114 -7.53 -5.96 23.18
N GLU A 115 -8.25 -4.86 23.37
CA GLU A 115 -8.98 -4.17 22.29
C GLU A 115 -7.99 -3.68 21.24
N ILE A 116 -8.46 -3.52 19.96
CA ILE A 116 -7.62 -2.89 18.94
C ILE A 116 -7.49 -1.41 19.26
N ASN A 117 -6.33 -1.05 19.76
CA ASN A 117 -5.97 0.35 19.94
C ASN A 117 -5.16 0.93 18.76
N TYR A 118 -4.89 0.11 17.73
CA TYR A 118 -4.07 0.53 16.61
C TYR A 118 -4.79 0.32 15.28
N VAL A 119 -5.16 1.42 14.65
CA VAL A 119 -5.61 1.49 13.26
C VAL A 119 -4.71 2.47 12.54
N LYS A 120 -4.04 2.00 11.48
CA LYS A 120 -3.26 2.91 10.64
C LYS A 120 -4.20 3.65 9.70
N ASN A 121 -4.28 4.96 9.89
CA ASN A 121 -5.07 5.87 9.08
C ASN A 121 -4.18 7.05 8.65
N ASP A 122 -3.94 7.16 7.35
CA ASP A 122 -3.08 8.17 6.74
C ASP A 122 -3.89 9.24 5.97
N LEU A 123 -5.23 9.19 6.03
CA LEU A 123 -6.11 10.15 5.34
C LEU A 123 -5.85 11.59 5.79
N GLY A 124 -5.72 12.49 4.83
CA GLY A 124 -5.49 13.91 5.07
C GLY A 124 -4.04 14.27 5.41
N GLN A 125 -3.11 13.31 5.53
CA GLN A 125 -1.74 13.57 5.97
C GLN A 125 -0.78 14.00 4.85
N LEU A 126 -1.21 13.95 3.58
CA LEU A 126 -0.32 14.22 2.44
C LEU A 126 0.20 15.66 2.45
N GLN A 127 -0.63 16.63 2.85
CA GLN A 127 -0.24 18.03 2.94
C GLN A 127 0.89 18.24 3.96
N GLU A 128 0.73 17.68 5.16
CA GLU A 128 1.75 17.77 6.21
C GLU A 128 3.04 17.07 5.80
N LEU A 129 2.92 15.89 5.17
CA LEU A 129 4.05 15.15 4.62
C LEU A 129 4.84 15.99 3.60
N PHE A 130 4.16 16.64 2.66
CA PHE A 130 4.79 17.48 1.65
C PHE A 130 5.50 18.68 2.29
N GLU A 131 4.86 19.36 3.22
CA GLU A 131 5.46 20.48 3.97
C GLU A 131 6.70 20.04 4.74
N HIS A 132 6.65 18.87 5.38
CA HIS A 132 7.80 18.31 6.07
C HIS A 132 8.96 18.03 5.10
N ARG A 133 8.68 17.41 3.95
CA ARG A 133 9.69 17.16 2.91
C ARG A 133 10.27 18.44 2.32
N CYS A 134 9.48 19.50 2.15
CA CYS A 134 9.98 20.82 1.75
C CYS A 134 10.96 21.40 2.76
N LYS A 135 10.64 21.28 4.06
CA LYS A 135 11.54 21.73 5.14
C LYS A 135 12.85 20.92 5.15
N GLU A 136 12.77 19.60 4.96
CA GLU A 136 13.96 18.73 4.85
C GLU A 136 14.85 19.13 3.66
N LEU A 137 14.29 19.29 2.47
CA LEU A 137 15.03 19.71 1.28
C LEU A 137 15.73 21.06 1.52
N THR A 138 15.04 22.03 2.12
CA THR A 138 15.61 23.34 2.46
C THR A 138 16.75 23.19 3.48
N ARG A 139 16.60 22.31 4.46
CA ARG A 139 17.66 22.01 5.45
C ARG A 139 18.90 21.41 4.79
N PHE A 140 18.70 20.42 3.93
CA PHE A 140 19.80 19.78 3.20
C PHE A 140 20.52 20.73 2.27
N ASN A 141 19.81 21.65 1.61
CA ASN A 141 20.42 22.68 0.79
C ASN A 141 21.35 23.60 1.62
N LYS A 142 20.90 24.01 2.82
CA LYS A 142 21.74 24.78 3.75
C LYS A 142 22.96 24.01 4.27
N LEU A 143 22.84 22.68 4.44
CA LEU A 143 23.96 21.84 4.85
C LEU A 143 24.98 21.68 3.72
N ALA A 144 24.53 21.41 2.50
CA ALA A 144 25.39 21.27 1.32
C ALA A 144 26.15 22.58 1.03
N ALA A 145 25.53 23.74 1.25
CA ALA A 145 26.18 25.03 1.08
C ALA A 145 27.41 25.28 2.05
N ARG A 146 27.51 24.48 3.12
CA ARG A 146 28.65 24.51 4.05
C ARG A 146 29.68 23.41 3.75
N GLY A 147 29.28 22.41 2.95
CA GLY A 147 30.14 21.32 2.53
C GLY A 147 31.14 21.78 1.44
N LYS A 148 32.18 20.96 1.25
CA LYS A 148 33.24 21.20 0.24
C LYS A 148 33.49 19.95 -0.60
N GLY A 149 32.63 18.94 -0.50
CA GLY A 149 32.71 17.70 -1.25
C GLY A 149 32.10 17.82 -2.65
N VAL A 150 32.50 16.94 -3.56
CA VAL A 150 31.92 16.87 -4.92
C VAL A 150 30.41 16.72 -4.84
N PHE A 151 29.90 15.86 -3.93
CA PHE A 151 28.46 15.67 -3.72
C PHE A 151 27.74 16.98 -3.35
N ASP A 152 28.36 17.82 -2.49
CA ASP A 152 27.74 19.06 -2.06
C ASP A 152 27.56 20.03 -3.24
N TYR A 153 28.57 20.15 -4.11
CA TYR A 153 28.49 20.98 -5.32
C TYR A 153 27.44 20.48 -6.31
N GLU A 154 27.41 19.17 -6.57
CA GLU A 154 26.40 18.57 -7.46
C GLU A 154 24.99 18.75 -6.89
N TYR A 155 24.80 18.51 -5.59
CA TYR A 155 23.52 18.71 -4.94
C TYR A 155 23.05 20.16 -5.06
N MET A 156 23.90 21.13 -4.73
CA MET A 156 23.57 22.56 -4.80
C MET A 156 23.20 23.00 -6.22
N SER A 157 23.82 22.44 -7.26
CA SER A 157 23.53 22.79 -8.66
C SER A 157 22.07 22.55 -9.05
N ILE A 158 21.38 21.63 -8.34
CA ILE A 158 19.99 21.24 -8.62
C ILE A 158 19.01 21.57 -7.51
N ALA A 159 19.51 21.77 -6.26
CA ALA A 159 18.69 21.85 -5.06
C ALA A 159 17.65 22.97 -5.09
N ASP A 160 18.01 24.17 -5.55
CA ASP A 160 17.09 25.30 -5.61
C ASP A 160 15.90 25.04 -6.54
N LYS A 161 16.16 24.41 -7.69
CA LYS A 161 15.11 24.00 -8.61
C LYS A 161 14.11 23.04 -7.95
N TYR A 162 14.60 22.02 -7.24
CA TYR A 162 13.74 21.05 -6.58
C TYR A 162 13.06 21.60 -5.32
N CYS A 163 13.72 22.48 -4.55
CA CYS A 163 13.09 23.19 -3.44
C CYS A 163 11.93 24.08 -3.91
N ASN A 164 12.10 24.80 -5.00
CA ASN A 164 11.03 25.63 -5.58
C ASN A 164 9.88 24.77 -6.11
N LYS A 165 10.20 23.68 -6.82
CA LYS A 165 9.17 22.74 -7.31
C LYS A 165 8.38 22.08 -6.19
N ALA A 166 9.06 21.74 -5.09
CA ALA A 166 8.39 21.18 -3.91
C ALA A 166 7.41 22.19 -3.28
N LYS A 167 7.77 23.48 -3.21
CA LYS A 167 6.86 24.53 -2.72
C LYS A 167 5.65 24.72 -3.64
N GLU A 168 5.87 24.72 -4.97
CA GLU A 168 4.78 24.77 -5.95
C GLU A 168 3.80 23.60 -5.77
N LEU A 169 4.31 22.37 -5.57
CA LEU A 169 3.48 21.19 -5.32
C LEU A 169 2.72 21.29 -4.00
N CYS A 170 3.33 21.81 -2.92
CA CYS A 170 2.64 22.06 -1.67
C CYS A 170 1.47 23.05 -1.86
N HIS A 171 1.70 24.09 -2.64
CA HIS A 171 0.64 25.08 -2.94
C HIS A 171 -0.46 24.47 -3.81
N ALA A 172 -0.10 23.77 -4.89
CA ALA A 172 -1.06 23.11 -5.76
C ALA A 172 -1.94 22.11 -5.01
N LEU A 173 -1.36 21.35 -4.07
CA LEU A 173 -2.14 20.40 -3.24
C LEU A 173 -3.15 21.14 -2.34
N LYS A 174 -2.78 22.29 -1.77
CA LYS A 174 -3.70 23.14 -0.95
C LYS A 174 -4.87 23.67 -1.76
N GLU A 175 -4.63 24.06 -3.02
CA GLU A 175 -5.65 24.58 -3.93
C GLU A 175 -6.49 23.47 -4.58
N SER A 176 -6.06 22.20 -4.46
CA SER A 176 -6.78 21.06 -5.01
C SER A 176 -7.97 20.64 -4.15
N LYS A 177 -8.74 19.67 -4.62
CA LYS A 177 -9.83 19.03 -3.87
C LYS A 177 -9.36 17.94 -2.91
N TYR A 178 -8.06 17.87 -2.60
CA TYR A 178 -7.48 16.81 -1.77
C TYR A 178 -8.18 16.66 -0.41
N GLU A 179 -8.39 17.77 0.30
CA GLU A 179 -9.01 17.73 1.64
C GLU A 179 -10.49 17.30 1.57
N GLU A 180 -11.24 17.80 0.57
CA GLU A 180 -12.63 17.42 0.34
C GLU A 180 -12.75 15.91 0.03
N ILE A 181 -11.88 15.39 -0.81
CA ILE A 181 -11.82 13.96 -1.16
C ILE A 181 -11.40 13.14 0.06
N SER A 182 -10.39 13.58 0.81
CA SER A 182 -9.95 12.92 2.04
C SER A 182 -11.06 12.84 3.08
N GLU A 183 -11.83 13.93 3.25
CA GLU A 183 -12.96 13.96 4.17
C GLU A 183 -14.09 13.01 3.73
N ASN A 184 -14.34 12.90 2.41
CA ASN A 184 -15.27 11.91 1.89
C ASN A 184 -14.83 10.48 2.22
N TYR A 185 -13.55 10.14 1.97
CA TYR A 185 -13.01 8.81 2.30
C TYR A 185 -12.92 8.56 3.82
N ARG A 186 -12.80 9.61 4.64
CA ARG A 186 -12.87 9.48 6.11
C ARG A 186 -14.25 8.99 6.57
N LYS A 187 -15.31 9.40 5.86
CA LYS A 187 -16.68 8.96 6.11
C LYS A 187 -17.02 7.62 5.48
N THR A 188 -16.57 7.40 4.25
CA THR A 188 -16.91 6.19 3.49
C THR A 188 -15.99 5.02 3.78
N GLY A 189 -14.72 5.25 4.10
CA GLY A 189 -13.69 4.25 4.35
C GLY A 189 -13.07 3.68 3.06
N ALA A 190 -11.80 3.32 3.13
CA ALA A 190 -11.08 2.65 2.04
C ALA A 190 -9.86 1.89 2.58
N VAL A 191 -9.38 0.88 1.85
CA VAL A 191 -8.13 0.17 2.12
C VAL A 191 -7.11 0.54 1.06
N CYS A 192 -5.91 0.94 1.48
CA CYS A 192 -4.73 1.05 0.64
C CYS A 192 -3.66 0.05 1.07
N HIS A 193 -2.95 -0.49 0.09
CA HIS A 193 -1.83 -1.41 0.32
C HIS A 193 -0.59 -0.67 0.85
N LYS A 194 -0.36 0.55 0.40
CA LYS A 194 0.74 1.49 0.74
C LYS A 194 2.15 1.07 0.33
N ASP A 195 2.34 -0.18 -0.05
CA ASP A 195 3.57 -0.68 -0.69
C ASP A 195 3.22 -1.49 -1.94
N PHE A 196 2.36 -0.92 -2.81
CA PHE A 196 1.95 -1.58 -4.04
C PHE A 196 3.10 -1.56 -5.05
N ALA A 197 3.87 -2.64 -5.05
CA ALA A 197 5.04 -2.86 -5.88
C ALA A 197 4.88 -4.15 -6.71
N PHE A 198 5.57 -4.24 -7.84
CA PHE A 198 5.45 -5.39 -8.75
C PHE A 198 5.75 -6.73 -8.06
N HIS A 199 6.73 -6.78 -7.15
CA HIS A 199 7.06 -8.00 -6.40
C HIS A 199 5.99 -8.41 -5.38
N ASN A 200 5.04 -7.52 -5.05
CA ASN A 200 3.88 -7.79 -4.21
C ASN A 200 2.64 -8.21 -5.01
N VAL A 201 2.74 -8.25 -6.34
CA VAL A 201 1.69 -8.74 -7.25
C VAL A 201 2.09 -10.11 -7.77
N ILE A 202 1.28 -11.12 -7.49
CA ILE A 202 1.50 -12.50 -7.93
C ILE A 202 0.55 -12.80 -9.08
N LEU A 203 1.09 -13.14 -10.22
CA LEU A 203 0.35 -13.48 -11.44
C LEU A 203 0.25 -15.00 -11.60
N SER A 204 -0.91 -15.47 -11.96
CA SER A 204 -1.19 -16.90 -12.17
C SER A 204 -2.06 -17.09 -13.41
N ASP A 205 -1.76 -18.11 -14.19
CA ASP A 205 -2.49 -18.48 -15.40
C ASP A 205 -3.92 -18.97 -15.11
N SER A 206 -4.21 -19.35 -13.86
CA SER A 206 -5.50 -19.90 -13.43
C SER A 206 -6.49 -18.84 -12.88
N TYR A 207 -6.40 -17.58 -13.30
CA TYR A 207 -7.23 -16.46 -12.79
C TYR A 207 -7.15 -16.24 -11.27
N LYS A 208 -6.14 -16.78 -10.63
CA LYS A 208 -5.89 -16.68 -9.19
C LYS A 208 -4.75 -15.69 -8.85
N SER A 209 -4.52 -14.73 -9.74
CA SER A 209 -3.59 -13.65 -9.46
C SER A 209 -3.98 -12.92 -8.17
N GLY A 210 -3.02 -12.47 -7.39
CA GLY A 210 -3.28 -11.87 -6.09
C GLY A 210 -2.26 -10.83 -5.66
N ILE A 211 -2.53 -10.24 -4.51
CA ILE A 211 -1.70 -9.21 -3.89
C ILE A 211 -1.23 -9.74 -2.53
N ILE A 212 0.05 -9.56 -2.22
CA ILE A 212 0.69 -10.03 -0.99
C ILE A 212 1.38 -8.89 -0.25
N ASN A 213 1.77 -9.14 1.00
CA ASN A 213 2.57 -8.24 1.82
C ASN A 213 1.84 -6.95 2.21
N PHE A 214 0.71 -7.09 2.89
CA PHE A 214 -0.10 -5.99 3.42
C PHE A 214 0.50 -5.32 4.67
N ASP A 215 1.79 -5.52 4.95
CA ASP A 215 2.43 -5.00 6.16
C ASP A 215 2.40 -3.47 6.27
N GLN A 216 2.26 -2.75 5.16
CA GLN A 216 2.10 -1.29 5.14
C GLN A 216 0.65 -0.81 4.96
N ALA A 217 -0.33 -1.72 4.84
CA ALA A 217 -1.71 -1.35 4.58
C ALA A 217 -2.25 -0.29 5.58
N SER A 218 -3.07 0.62 5.09
CA SER A 218 -3.69 1.66 5.90
C SER A 218 -5.04 2.08 5.31
N ILE A 219 -5.81 2.83 6.07
CA ILE A 219 -6.93 3.61 5.55
C ILE A 219 -6.33 4.85 4.90
N ASP A 220 -6.51 4.99 3.58
CA ASP A 220 -6.01 6.14 2.81
C ASP A 220 -6.71 6.23 1.45
N LEU A 221 -6.36 7.24 0.65
CA LEU A 221 -6.85 7.42 -0.72
C LEU A 221 -6.33 6.29 -1.63
N PRO A 222 -7.20 5.56 -2.34
CA PRO A 222 -6.82 4.54 -3.32
C PRO A 222 -5.81 5.01 -4.38
N LEU A 223 -5.85 6.29 -4.72
CA LEU A 223 -4.91 6.93 -5.65
C LEU A 223 -3.45 6.78 -5.24
N PHE A 224 -3.16 6.66 -3.97
CA PHE A 224 -1.80 6.51 -3.48
C PHE A 224 -1.12 5.26 -4.06
N ASP A 225 -1.82 4.14 -4.08
CA ASP A 225 -1.31 2.89 -4.61
C ASP A 225 -1.21 2.92 -6.15
N LEU A 226 -2.22 3.50 -6.83
CA LEU A 226 -2.23 3.66 -8.27
C LEU A 226 -1.07 4.54 -8.74
N THR A 227 -0.84 5.67 -8.08
CA THR A 227 0.28 6.57 -8.36
C THR A 227 1.62 5.87 -8.17
N ASN A 228 1.75 5.03 -7.13
CA ASN A 228 2.96 4.25 -6.91
C ASN A 228 3.21 3.21 -8.02
N LEU A 229 2.18 2.51 -8.48
CA LEU A 229 2.27 1.57 -9.61
C LEU A 229 2.76 2.29 -10.87
N ILE A 230 2.09 3.37 -11.27
CA ILE A 230 2.43 4.18 -12.44
C ILE A 230 3.86 4.69 -12.33
N LYS A 231 4.20 5.35 -11.22
CA LYS A 231 5.55 5.91 -11.00
C LYS A 231 6.66 4.85 -11.11
N ARG A 232 6.45 3.65 -10.57
CA ARG A 232 7.43 2.56 -10.65
C ARG A 232 7.64 2.12 -12.09
N ARG A 233 6.58 1.97 -12.89
CA ARG A 233 6.66 1.63 -14.32
C ARG A 233 7.33 2.76 -15.11
N MET A 234 6.90 4.01 -14.90
CA MET A 234 7.42 5.18 -15.62
C MET A 234 8.94 5.34 -15.47
N LYS A 235 9.48 5.09 -14.27
CA LYS A 235 10.93 5.08 -14.03
C LYS A 235 11.69 4.04 -14.86
N LYS A 236 11.04 2.93 -15.23
CA LYS A 236 11.65 1.84 -16.00
C LYS A 236 11.54 2.07 -17.51
N CYS A 237 10.42 2.60 -17.97
CA CYS A 237 10.19 2.82 -19.41
C CYS A 237 10.65 4.20 -19.92
N GLY A 238 11.49 4.93 -19.16
CA GLY A 238 11.99 6.24 -19.61
C GLY A 238 10.92 7.34 -19.67
N TRP A 239 9.90 7.25 -18.83
CA TRP A 239 8.80 8.22 -18.72
C TRP A 239 7.92 8.33 -19.98
N HIS A 240 7.70 7.23 -20.70
CA HIS A 240 6.74 7.16 -21.80
C HIS A 240 5.31 7.30 -21.29
N VAL A 241 4.75 8.48 -21.40
CA VAL A 241 3.44 8.87 -20.83
C VAL A 241 2.30 8.00 -21.37
N SER A 242 2.40 7.47 -22.59
CA SER A 242 1.41 6.54 -23.15
C SER A 242 1.18 5.30 -22.28
N GLU A 243 2.24 4.76 -21.66
CA GLU A 243 2.11 3.59 -20.78
C GLU A 243 1.41 3.94 -19.48
N ALA A 244 1.59 5.16 -18.96
CA ALA A 244 0.84 5.64 -17.80
C ALA A 244 -0.67 5.70 -18.08
N TYR A 245 -1.05 6.18 -19.28
CA TYR A 245 -2.45 6.21 -19.71
C TYR A 245 -3.03 4.80 -19.85
N GLU A 246 -2.29 3.84 -20.41
CA GLU A 246 -2.76 2.46 -20.50
C GLU A 246 -3.00 1.82 -19.13
N ILE A 247 -2.13 2.08 -18.15
CA ILE A 247 -2.29 1.58 -16.77
C ILE A 247 -3.50 2.25 -16.11
N LEU A 248 -3.65 3.56 -16.27
CA LEU A 248 -4.78 4.33 -15.74
C LEU A 248 -6.10 3.85 -16.35
N GLU A 249 -6.16 3.62 -17.66
CA GLU A 249 -7.34 3.09 -18.34
C GLU A 249 -7.74 1.71 -17.81
N GLU A 250 -6.79 0.79 -17.65
CA GLU A 250 -7.08 -0.55 -17.10
C GLU A 250 -7.63 -0.50 -15.67
N TYR A 251 -7.15 0.41 -14.86
CA TYR A 251 -7.69 0.65 -13.52
C TYR A 251 -9.11 1.24 -13.61
N SER A 252 -9.29 2.28 -14.43
CA SER A 252 -10.54 3.04 -14.55
C SER A 252 -11.69 2.23 -15.14
N ARG A 253 -11.41 1.17 -15.92
CA ARG A 253 -12.43 0.22 -16.40
C ARG A 253 -13.17 -0.50 -15.29
N LEU A 254 -12.54 -0.68 -14.13
CA LEU A 254 -13.09 -1.41 -12.99
C LEU A 254 -13.42 -0.51 -11.80
N ARG A 255 -12.74 0.63 -11.68
CA ARG A 255 -12.97 1.64 -10.65
C ARG A 255 -12.85 3.02 -11.29
N GLU A 256 -14.00 3.66 -11.45
CA GLU A 256 -14.06 5.02 -11.99
C GLU A 256 -13.30 6.00 -11.09
N LEU A 257 -12.56 6.90 -11.73
CA LEU A 257 -11.87 8.01 -11.07
C LEU A 257 -12.57 9.31 -11.45
N SER A 258 -12.87 10.12 -10.47
CA SER A 258 -13.37 11.48 -10.71
C SER A 258 -12.27 12.35 -11.31
N LYS A 259 -12.67 13.42 -12.00
CA LYS A 259 -11.73 14.43 -12.53
C LYS A 259 -10.79 14.96 -11.43
N TYR A 260 -11.33 15.20 -10.24
CA TYR A 260 -10.56 15.75 -9.12
C TYR A 260 -9.55 14.75 -8.53
N GLU A 261 -9.85 13.45 -8.57
CA GLU A 261 -8.90 12.42 -8.19
C GLU A 261 -7.73 12.32 -9.17
N ILE A 262 -7.98 12.57 -10.46
CA ILE A 262 -6.90 12.58 -11.48
C ILE A 262 -6.02 13.82 -11.34
N GLU A 263 -6.54 14.94 -10.87
CA GLU A 263 -5.80 16.18 -10.66
C GLU A 263 -4.88 16.17 -9.42
N ILE A 264 -5.09 15.28 -8.45
CA ILE A 264 -4.25 15.08 -7.26
C ILE A 264 -3.06 14.18 -7.57
#